data_c1794120417222d4eac5f8057cdba41c
#
_entry.id   c1794120417222d4eac5f8057cdba41c
#
_cell.length_a   1.000
_cell.length_b   1.000
_cell.length_c   1.000
_cell.angle_alpha   90.00
_cell.angle_beta   90.00
_cell.angle_gamma   90.00
#
_symmetry.space_group_name_H-M   'P 1'
#
loop_
_entity.id
_entity.type
_entity.pdbx_description
1 polymer ?
#
loop_
_entity_poly.entity_id
_entity_poly.type
_entity_poly.pdbx_seq_one_letter_code
_entity_poly.pdbx_strand_id
1 'polypeptide(L)'
;LNGRVCRLFIFPVLTALRTFYPAQPFLTYLSAFRYPLAGEMAMDLDLARHIRVPSDWGLEVGLLAEVYHNLSLKEICQVDVAGRYDHKHQELSGQDPSQGLNRMARDVIKHLLRTLAPAGVNLSPGLLMSLLAAYQRHADWNHGPGANELNHAHGDQHI
;
A
#
# COMPACT_ATOMS: atom_id res chain seq x y z
N LEU A 1 0.30 -15.41 -2.25
CA LEU A 1 1.20 -14.93 -1.19
C LEU A 1 1.56 -13.48 -1.48
N ASN A 2 1.09 -12.54 -0.67
CA ASN A 2 1.44 -11.13 -0.82
C ASN A 2 2.95 -10.94 -0.69
N GLY A 3 3.55 -10.08 -1.53
CA GLY A 3 4.96 -9.77 -1.48
C GLY A 3 5.39 -9.23 -0.11
N ARG A 4 6.68 -9.39 0.22
CA ARG A 4 7.22 -8.98 1.53
C ARG A 4 6.91 -7.52 1.86
N VAL A 5 7.03 -6.60 0.90
CA VAL A 5 6.77 -5.17 1.12
C VAL A 5 5.30 -4.91 1.46
N CYS A 6 4.35 -5.56 0.78
CA CYS A 6 2.94 -5.41 1.14
C CYS A 6 2.68 -5.89 2.56
N ARG A 7 3.10 -7.11 2.90
CA ARG A 7 2.81 -7.73 4.19
C ARG A 7 3.53 -7.05 5.36
N LEU A 8 4.83 -6.75 5.20
CA LEU A 8 5.68 -6.27 6.29
C LEU A 8 5.69 -4.75 6.40
N PHE A 9 5.27 -4.03 5.38
CA PHE A 9 5.33 -2.59 5.36
C PHE A 9 3.99 -1.94 5.03
N ILE A 10 3.41 -2.18 3.84
CA ILE A 10 2.24 -1.43 3.38
C ILE A 10 1.03 -1.66 4.28
N PHE A 11 0.63 -2.89 4.53
CA PHE A 11 -0.55 -3.16 5.35
C PHE A 11 -0.39 -2.67 6.80
N PRO A 12 0.73 -2.89 7.50
CA PRO A 12 0.96 -2.29 8.81
C PRO A 12 0.91 -0.76 8.80
N VAL A 13 1.49 -0.10 7.78
CA VAL A 13 1.44 1.37 7.65
C VAL A 13 0.02 1.86 7.41
N LEU A 14 -0.72 1.25 6.50
CA LEU A 14 -2.13 1.62 6.25
C LEU A 14 -2.98 1.43 7.51
N THR A 15 -2.81 0.33 8.23
CA THR A 15 -3.51 0.06 9.48
C THR A 15 -3.17 1.10 10.54
N ALA A 16 -1.88 1.42 10.71
CA ALA A 16 -1.43 2.45 11.64
C ALA A 16 -1.99 3.83 11.27
N LEU A 17 -1.94 4.24 10.00
CA LEU A 17 -2.50 5.51 9.54
C LEU A 17 -4.01 5.58 9.77
N ARG A 18 -4.75 4.49 9.53
CA ARG A 18 -6.20 4.44 9.77
C ARG A 18 -6.57 4.53 11.25
N THR A 19 -5.69 4.15 12.15
CA THR A 19 -5.89 4.36 13.60
C THR A 19 -5.98 5.84 13.94
N PHE A 20 -5.18 6.69 13.29
CA PHE A 20 -5.15 8.13 13.53
C PHE A 20 -6.08 8.92 12.60
N TYR A 21 -6.36 8.38 11.41
CA TYR A 21 -7.19 8.99 10.38
C TYR A 21 -8.27 8.03 9.88
N PRO A 22 -9.20 7.58 10.75
CA PRO A 22 -10.18 6.53 10.40
C PRO A 22 -11.17 6.97 9.30
N ALA A 23 -11.43 8.26 9.19
CA ALA A 23 -12.35 8.82 8.19
C ALA A 23 -11.67 9.19 6.86
N GLN A 24 -10.37 8.85 6.66
CA GLN A 24 -9.65 9.20 5.43
C GLN A 24 -10.01 8.22 4.30
N PRO A 25 -10.75 8.67 3.25
CA PRO A 25 -11.30 7.75 2.24
C PRO A 25 -10.21 7.07 1.40
N PHE A 26 -9.12 7.77 1.10
CA PHE A 26 -8.01 7.19 0.32
C PHE A 26 -7.33 6.03 1.04
N LEU A 27 -7.21 6.09 2.38
CA LEU A 27 -6.68 4.97 3.16
C LEU A 27 -7.62 3.75 3.11
N THR A 28 -8.93 3.99 3.16
CA THR A 28 -9.93 2.93 2.99
C THR A 28 -9.85 2.30 1.60
N TYR A 29 -9.75 3.13 0.56
CA TYR A 29 -9.55 2.69 -0.81
C TYR A 29 -8.32 1.81 -0.98
N LEU A 30 -7.13 2.26 -0.53
CA LEU A 30 -5.91 1.46 -0.62
C LEU A 30 -5.98 0.15 0.18
N SER A 31 -6.67 0.16 1.32
CA SER A 31 -6.83 -1.04 2.15
C SER A 31 -7.78 -2.08 1.55
N ALA A 32 -8.59 -1.71 0.55
CA ALA A 32 -9.47 -2.64 -0.15
C ALA A 32 -8.75 -3.51 -1.18
N PHE A 33 -7.53 -3.14 -1.58
CA PHE A 33 -6.76 -3.95 -2.51
C PHE A 33 -6.07 -5.11 -1.78
N ARG A 34 -6.20 -6.31 -2.34
CA ARG A 34 -5.46 -7.50 -1.87
C ARG A 34 -3.95 -7.35 -2.09
N TYR A 35 -3.57 -6.64 -3.15
CA TYR A 35 -2.16 -6.39 -3.49
C TYR A 35 -1.99 -4.98 -4.08
N PRO A 36 -1.91 -3.92 -3.24
CA PRO A 36 -1.82 -2.54 -3.70
C PRO A 36 -0.51 -2.19 -4.45
N LEU A 37 0.47 -3.08 -4.45
CA LEU A 37 1.72 -2.96 -5.22
C LEU A 37 1.74 -3.93 -6.41
N ALA A 38 0.59 -4.24 -7.00
CA ALA A 38 0.53 -5.01 -8.23
C ALA A 38 1.04 -4.17 -9.40
N GLY A 39 2.00 -4.68 -10.15
CA GLY A 39 2.53 -4.02 -11.35
C GLY A 39 1.66 -4.18 -12.59
N GLU A 40 0.67 -5.10 -12.54
CA GLU A 40 -0.27 -5.34 -13.63
C GLU A 40 -1.49 -4.43 -13.46
N MET A 41 -1.62 -3.47 -14.35
CA MET A 41 -2.76 -2.56 -14.39
C MET A 41 -3.27 -2.43 -15.84
N ALA A 42 -4.59 -2.46 -15.99
CA ALA A 42 -5.26 -2.12 -17.23
C ALA A 42 -6.16 -0.90 -16.97
N MET A 43 -6.19 0.04 -17.88
CA MET A 43 -7.00 1.24 -17.76
C MET A 43 -7.41 1.76 -19.13
N ASP A 44 -8.42 2.63 -19.14
CA ASP A 44 -8.81 3.36 -20.34
C ASP A 44 -7.66 4.21 -20.87
N LEU A 45 -7.58 4.32 -22.21
CA LEU A 45 -6.52 5.05 -22.89
C LEU A 45 -6.56 6.55 -22.57
N ASP A 46 -7.73 7.13 -22.41
CA ASP A 46 -7.86 8.55 -22.08
C ASP A 46 -7.38 8.82 -20.65
N LEU A 47 -7.70 7.94 -19.70
CA LEU A 47 -7.12 8.00 -18.36
C LEU A 47 -5.59 7.89 -18.42
N ALA A 48 -5.06 6.89 -19.13
CA ALA A 48 -3.62 6.64 -19.22
C ALA A 48 -2.84 7.84 -19.79
N ARG A 49 -3.46 8.64 -20.67
CA ARG A 49 -2.85 9.85 -21.26
C ARG A 49 -2.82 11.06 -20.33
N HIS A 50 -3.70 11.08 -19.31
CA HIS A 50 -3.87 12.26 -18.45
C HIS A 50 -3.28 12.09 -17.05
N ILE A 51 -3.04 10.85 -16.59
CA ILE A 51 -2.48 10.58 -15.26
C ILE A 51 -0.98 10.82 -15.21
N ARG A 52 -0.51 11.16 -14.01
CA ARG A 52 0.93 11.31 -13.73
C ARG A 52 1.51 9.98 -13.26
N VAL A 53 2.51 9.51 -13.99
CA VAL A 53 3.17 8.24 -13.70
C VAL A 53 4.46 8.52 -12.90
N PRO A 54 4.57 8.08 -11.64
CA PRO A 54 5.82 8.18 -10.89
C PRO A 54 6.95 7.39 -11.57
N SER A 55 8.18 7.90 -11.47
CA SER A 55 9.38 7.28 -12.05
C SER A 55 10.23 6.53 -11.01
N ASP A 56 9.72 6.32 -9.82
CA ASP A 56 10.39 5.63 -8.72
C ASP A 56 9.55 4.43 -8.22
N TRP A 57 9.97 3.79 -7.13
CA TRP A 57 9.25 2.64 -6.53
C TRP A 57 7.88 2.97 -5.93
N GLY A 58 7.45 4.22 -5.97
CA GLY A 58 6.09 4.62 -5.61
C GLY A 58 5.10 4.54 -6.78
N LEU A 59 5.49 3.92 -7.91
CA LEU A 59 4.72 3.81 -9.13
C LEU A 59 3.29 3.33 -8.86
N GLU A 60 3.14 2.19 -8.22
CA GLU A 60 1.83 1.57 -8.03
C GLU A 60 0.92 2.41 -7.13
N VAL A 61 1.44 2.89 -5.99
CA VAL A 61 0.66 3.75 -5.07
C VAL A 61 0.33 5.08 -5.74
N GLY A 62 1.26 5.64 -6.51
CA GLY A 62 1.02 6.87 -7.25
C GLY A 62 -0.03 6.70 -8.36
N LEU A 63 0.00 5.60 -9.11
CA LEU A 63 -1.05 5.27 -10.09
C LEU A 63 -2.40 5.06 -9.42
N LEU A 64 -2.46 4.32 -8.32
CA LEU A 64 -3.70 4.14 -7.56
C LEU A 64 -4.24 5.47 -7.01
N ALA A 65 -3.36 6.42 -6.66
CA ALA A 65 -3.79 7.75 -6.26
C ALA A 65 -4.38 8.54 -7.43
N GLU A 66 -3.76 8.50 -8.60
CA GLU A 66 -4.29 9.14 -9.81
C GLU A 66 -5.65 8.53 -10.21
N VAL A 67 -5.76 7.20 -10.18
CA VAL A 67 -7.03 6.49 -10.43
C VAL A 67 -8.10 6.94 -9.44
N TYR A 68 -7.77 7.00 -8.14
CA TYR A 68 -8.70 7.44 -7.10
C TYR A 68 -9.20 8.87 -7.31
N HIS A 69 -8.36 9.77 -7.79
CA HIS A 69 -8.73 11.18 -8.03
C HIS A 69 -9.50 11.41 -9.32
N ASN A 70 -9.38 10.53 -10.31
CA ASN A 70 -9.96 10.72 -11.64
C ASN A 70 -11.19 9.84 -11.91
N LEU A 71 -11.39 8.76 -11.15
CA LEU A 71 -12.49 7.83 -11.36
C LEU A 71 -13.40 7.69 -10.14
N SER A 72 -14.65 7.33 -10.40
CA SER A 72 -15.55 6.84 -9.35
C SER A 72 -15.11 5.43 -8.90
N LEU A 73 -15.31 5.09 -7.63
CA LEU A 73 -15.02 3.75 -7.11
C LEU A 73 -15.80 2.63 -7.85
N LYS A 74 -16.92 2.95 -8.50
CA LYS A 74 -17.70 2.00 -9.31
C LYS A 74 -17.04 1.63 -10.64
N GLU A 75 -16.05 2.40 -11.07
CA GLU A 75 -15.30 2.20 -12.30
C GLU A 75 -13.99 1.46 -12.07
N ILE A 76 -13.72 1.06 -10.82
CA ILE A 76 -12.48 0.42 -10.41
C ILE A 76 -12.79 -1.02 -10.00
N CYS A 77 -12.00 -1.96 -10.53
CA CYS A 77 -12.07 -3.35 -10.10
C CYS A 77 -10.66 -3.92 -9.88
N GLN A 78 -10.56 -4.96 -9.09
CA GLN A 78 -9.38 -5.79 -9.02
C GLN A 78 -9.72 -7.21 -9.48
N VAL A 79 -8.80 -7.82 -10.22
CA VAL A 79 -8.99 -9.14 -10.82
C VAL A 79 -7.86 -10.05 -10.37
N ASP A 80 -8.19 -11.25 -9.91
CA ASP A 80 -7.20 -12.28 -9.62
C ASP A 80 -6.75 -12.93 -10.94
N VAL A 81 -5.53 -12.65 -11.36
CA VAL A 81 -5.00 -13.05 -12.68
C VAL A 81 -4.48 -14.48 -12.69
N ALA A 82 -4.00 -14.99 -11.54
CA ALA A 82 -3.49 -16.36 -11.42
C ALA A 82 -3.49 -16.84 -9.95
N GLY A 83 -3.66 -18.15 -9.76
CA GLY A 83 -3.54 -18.80 -8.44
C GLY A 83 -2.10 -18.90 -7.92
N ARG A 84 -1.10 -18.77 -8.79
CA ARG A 84 0.33 -18.65 -8.46
C ARG A 84 0.94 -17.59 -9.35
N TYR A 85 1.61 -16.62 -8.73
CA TYR A 85 2.37 -15.60 -9.42
C TYR A 85 3.79 -15.60 -8.88
N ASP A 86 4.77 -15.87 -9.75
CA ASP A 86 6.18 -15.84 -9.38
C ASP A 86 6.69 -14.40 -9.44
N HIS A 87 6.93 -13.82 -8.27
CA HIS A 87 7.57 -12.53 -8.16
C HIS A 87 9.09 -12.67 -8.11
N LYS A 88 9.78 -11.84 -8.86
CA LYS A 88 11.23 -11.68 -8.69
C LYS A 88 11.50 -11.09 -7.30
N HIS A 89 12.06 -11.90 -6.42
CA HIS A 89 12.40 -11.46 -5.07
C HIS A 89 13.64 -10.58 -5.09
N GLN A 90 13.52 -9.33 -4.66
CA GLN A 90 14.67 -8.50 -4.33
C GLN A 90 15.14 -8.81 -2.90
N GLU A 91 16.46 -8.83 -2.70
CA GLU A 91 17.06 -9.04 -1.39
C GLU A 91 16.93 -7.79 -0.52
N LEU A 92 16.87 -8.01 0.81
CA LEU A 92 17.07 -6.93 1.77
C LEU A 92 18.54 -6.52 1.67
N SER A 93 18.83 -5.29 1.23
CA SER A 93 20.19 -4.77 1.38
C SER A 93 20.42 -4.41 2.84
N GLY A 94 21.05 -5.32 3.60
CA GLY A 94 21.31 -5.13 5.03
C GLY A 94 22.35 -4.03 5.33
N GLN A 95 23.10 -3.57 4.34
CA GLN A 95 24.20 -2.62 4.52
C GLN A 95 23.93 -1.23 3.93
N ASP A 96 22.99 -1.07 3.00
CA ASP A 96 22.69 0.22 2.37
C ASP A 96 21.19 0.52 2.37
N PRO A 97 20.71 1.41 3.25
CA PRO A 97 19.29 1.81 3.31
C PRO A 97 18.80 2.53 2.04
N SER A 98 19.71 2.92 1.14
CA SER A 98 19.35 3.57 -0.13
C SER A 98 19.03 2.60 -1.26
N GLN A 99 19.16 1.29 -1.02
CA GLN A 99 19.00 0.24 -2.03
C GLN A 99 17.95 -0.80 -1.61
N GLY A 100 17.57 -1.67 -2.54
CA GLY A 100 16.69 -2.82 -2.31
C GLY A 100 15.32 -2.45 -1.75
N LEU A 101 14.78 -3.30 -0.87
CA LEU A 101 13.46 -3.13 -0.29
C LEU A 101 13.31 -1.88 0.59
N ASN A 102 14.39 -1.38 1.20
CA ASN A 102 14.37 -0.15 2.00
C ASN A 102 14.11 1.08 1.14
N ARG A 103 14.73 1.16 -0.05
CA ARG A 103 14.46 2.22 -1.02
C ARG A 103 13.02 2.15 -1.51
N MET A 104 12.54 0.94 -1.86
CA MET A 104 11.16 0.72 -2.28
C MET A 104 10.18 1.22 -1.20
N ALA A 105 10.34 0.80 0.05
CA ALA A 105 9.48 1.23 1.16
C ALA A 105 9.47 2.76 1.32
N ARG A 106 10.63 3.41 1.22
CA ARG A 106 10.76 4.88 1.30
C ARG A 106 10.05 5.60 0.15
N ASP A 107 10.20 5.13 -1.07
CA ASP A 107 9.56 5.74 -2.22
C ASP A 107 8.03 5.57 -2.15
N VAL A 108 7.57 4.41 -1.75
CA VAL A 108 6.14 4.14 -1.55
C VAL A 108 5.53 5.05 -0.47
N ILE A 109 6.15 5.14 0.72
CA ILE A 109 5.63 6.01 1.80
C ILE A 109 5.67 7.48 1.39
N LYS A 110 6.67 7.92 0.65
CA LYS A 110 6.75 9.28 0.12
C LYS A 110 5.55 9.62 -0.76
N HIS A 111 5.16 8.75 -1.68
CA HIS A 111 3.98 8.94 -2.53
C HIS A 111 2.68 8.89 -1.73
N LEU A 112 2.56 7.95 -0.80
CA LEU A 112 1.41 7.86 0.09
C LEU A 112 1.22 9.17 0.87
N LEU A 113 2.27 9.69 1.50
CA LEU A 113 2.20 10.93 2.28
C LEU A 113 1.93 12.15 1.40
N ARG A 114 2.49 12.22 0.20
CA ARG A 114 2.19 13.31 -0.76
C ARG A 114 0.73 13.33 -1.19
N THR A 115 0.10 12.17 -1.32
CA THR A 115 -1.32 12.07 -1.64
C THR A 115 -2.20 12.44 -0.44
N LEU A 116 -1.78 12.10 0.77
CA LEU A 116 -2.54 12.35 1.99
C LEU A 116 -2.42 13.80 2.49
N ALA A 117 -1.31 14.48 2.25
CA ALA A 117 -1.06 15.84 2.76
C ALA A 117 -2.11 16.86 2.26
N PRO A 118 -2.48 16.95 0.97
CA PRO A 118 -3.55 17.84 0.51
C PRO A 118 -4.92 17.48 1.10
N ALA A 119 -5.13 16.24 1.50
CA ALA A 119 -6.35 15.78 2.16
C ALA A 119 -6.37 16.03 3.68
N GLY A 120 -5.45 16.85 4.20
CA GLY A 120 -5.42 17.27 5.59
C GLY A 120 -4.69 16.33 6.54
N VAL A 121 -4.02 15.30 6.04
CA VAL A 121 -3.18 14.44 6.88
C VAL A 121 -1.85 15.14 7.17
N ASN A 122 -1.73 15.67 8.37
CA ASN A 122 -0.53 16.39 8.81
C ASN A 122 0.20 15.58 9.88
N LEU A 123 1.43 15.15 9.56
CA LEU A 123 2.27 14.39 10.47
C LEU A 123 3.15 15.35 11.30
N SER A 124 2.67 15.75 12.46
CA SER A 124 3.53 16.40 13.46
C SER A 124 4.59 15.41 13.98
N PRO A 125 5.70 15.89 14.56
CA PRO A 125 6.72 15.01 15.16
C PRO A 125 6.15 14.05 16.21
N GLY A 126 5.23 14.51 17.05
CA GLY A 126 4.58 13.68 18.07
C GLY A 126 3.68 12.60 17.43
N LEU A 127 2.92 12.96 16.39
CA LEU A 127 2.10 12.00 15.67
C LEU A 127 2.96 10.98 14.91
N LEU A 128 4.10 11.40 14.36
CA LEU A 128 5.02 10.49 13.69
C LEU A 128 5.56 9.42 14.64
N MET A 129 5.90 9.80 15.89
CA MET A 129 6.33 8.84 16.92
C MET A 129 5.21 7.87 17.29
N SER A 130 3.98 8.36 17.42
CA SER A 130 2.81 7.52 17.70
C SER A 130 2.51 6.57 16.53
N LEU A 131 2.63 7.06 15.31
CA LEU A 131 2.47 6.27 14.08
C LEU A 131 3.54 5.16 14.00
N LEU A 132 4.79 5.47 14.33
CA LEU A 132 5.87 4.48 14.35
C LEU A 132 5.59 3.36 15.38
N ALA A 133 5.15 3.73 16.59
CA ALA A 133 4.79 2.75 17.62
C ALA A 133 3.59 1.87 17.19
N ALA A 134 2.58 2.45 16.54
CA ALA A 134 1.45 1.72 16.00
C ALA A 134 1.89 0.78 14.85
N TYR A 135 2.72 1.26 13.94
CA TYR A 135 3.30 0.47 12.86
C TYR A 135 4.07 -0.75 13.39
N GLN A 136 4.97 -0.55 14.36
CA GLN A 136 5.75 -1.63 14.97
C GLN A 136 4.84 -2.71 15.55
N ARG A 137 3.80 -2.34 16.29
CA ARG A 137 2.82 -3.28 16.84
C ARG A 137 2.13 -4.11 15.75
N HIS A 138 1.73 -3.48 14.65
CA HIS A 138 1.09 -4.19 13.54
C HIS A 138 2.07 -5.03 12.73
N ALA A 139 3.32 -4.59 12.58
CA ALA A 139 4.36 -5.35 11.92
C ALA A 139 4.72 -6.61 12.72
N ASP A 140 4.88 -6.51 14.05
CA ASP A 140 5.17 -7.63 14.93
C ASP A 140 4.04 -8.66 14.93
N TRP A 141 2.78 -8.22 14.91
CA TRP A 141 1.62 -9.10 14.78
C TRP A 141 1.67 -9.93 13.49
N ASN A 142 2.07 -9.33 12.38
CA ASN A 142 2.19 -10.00 11.09
C ASN A 142 3.41 -10.96 10.99
N HIS A 143 4.30 -10.94 11.97
CA HIS A 143 5.43 -11.89 12.10
C HIS A 143 5.15 -13.04 13.07
N GLY A 144 4.13 -12.93 13.93
CA GLY A 144 3.79 -13.92 14.93
C GLY A 144 3.09 -15.17 14.38
N PRO A 145 3.02 -16.26 15.18
CA PRO A 145 2.38 -17.52 14.77
C PRO A 145 0.89 -17.40 14.45
N GLY A 146 0.20 -16.32 14.88
CA GLY A 146 -1.20 -16.03 14.54
C GLY A 146 -1.43 -15.45 13.13
N ALA A 147 -0.38 -15.10 12.40
CA ALA A 147 -0.51 -14.51 11.07
C ALA A 147 -1.11 -15.45 10.00
N ASN A 148 -1.08 -16.76 10.25
CA ASN A 148 -1.65 -17.76 9.32
C ASN A 148 -3.17 -17.92 9.42
N GLU A 149 -3.78 -17.61 10.55
CA GLU A 149 -5.23 -17.84 10.76
C GLU A 149 -6.10 -16.72 10.14
N LEU A 150 -5.61 -15.48 10.11
CA LEU A 150 -6.38 -14.35 9.58
C LEU A 150 -6.41 -14.29 8.04
N ASN A 151 -5.45 -14.89 7.36
CA ASN A 151 -5.46 -14.97 5.89
C ASN A 151 -6.56 -15.90 5.34
N HIS A 152 -7.12 -16.79 6.15
CA HIS A 152 -8.26 -17.63 5.79
C HIS A 152 -9.61 -16.96 6.07
N ALA A 153 -9.69 -16.05 7.04
CA ALA A 153 -10.95 -15.42 7.43
C ALA A 153 -11.39 -14.27 6.50
N HIS A 154 -10.51 -13.72 5.67
CA HIS A 154 -10.84 -12.66 4.70
C HIS A 154 -11.20 -13.18 3.30
N GLY A 155 -11.22 -14.51 3.12
CA GLY A 155 -11.59 -15.17 1.85
C GLY A 155 -13.09 -15.25 1.56
N ASP A 156 -13.96 -15.06 2.54
CA ASP A 156 -15.38 -15.41 2.45
C ASP A 156 -16.36 -14.22 2.55
N GLN A 157 -15.90 -13.00 2.40
CA GLN A 157 -16.84 -11.88 2.24
C GLN A 157 -16.88 -11.41 0.80
N HIS A 158 -17.80 -11.97 0.06
CA HIS A 158 -18.26 -11.49 -1.24
C HIS A 158 -18.83 -10.08 -1.12
N ILE A 159 -18.31 -9.17 -1.94
CA ILE A 159 -19.04 -8.00 -2.44
C ILE A 159 -19.27 -8.22 -3.92
#